data_d7c9ad1c9fdf5f2760a880552b5f9c76
#
_entry.id   d7c9ad1c9fdf5f2760a880552b5f9c76
#
_cell.length_a   1.000
_cell.length_b   1.000
_cell.length_c   1.000
_cell.angle_alpha   90.00
_cell.angle_beta   90.00
_cell.angle_gamma   90.00
#
_symmetry.space_group_name_H-M   'P 1'
#
loop_
_entity.id
_entity.type
_entity.pdbx_description
1 polymer ?
#
loop_
_entity_poly.entity_id
_entity_poly.type
_entity_poly.pdbx_seq_one_letter_code
_entity_poly.pdbx_strand_id
1 'polypeptide(L)'
;MPATAKLTIASKDDVNLQVTAQYNPRELLVSQTIDWHEHQILKKDVADEVDVEFGGMKPETLQLELLFDGFENQGRLTRDVGSFAVMNQVQALKEMASVRFPGDRDPDRRRPHYCLVVWGDKGTLGVPPLRCVIESIAVKYLAFADDGTVLRASVTVGLKAADPVAIARRTVRSR
;
A
#
# COMPACT_ATOMS: atom_id res chain seq x y z
N MET A 1 -13.27 -25.16 -11.46
CA MET A 1 -13.31 -24.38 -10.22
C MET A 1 -13.18 -22.90 -10.58
N PRO A 2 -13.96 -21.98 -10.01
CA PRO A 2 -13.73 -20.56 -10.28
C PRO A 2 -12.33 -20.18 -9.84
N ALA A 3 -11.65 -19.35 -10.63
CA ALA A 3 -10.33 -18.85 -10.29
C ALA A 3 -10.43 -18.02 -9.00
N THR A 4 -9.55 -18.29 -8.05
CA THR A 4 -9.49 -17.52 -6.79
C THR A 4 -9.14 -16.08 -7.12
N ALA A 5 -10.00 -15.15 -6.74
CA ALA A 5 -9.72 -13.72 -6.92
C ALA A 5 -8.43 -13.33 -6.19
N LYS A 6 -7.53 -12.65 -6.89
CA LYS A 6 -6.23 -12.23 -6.39
C LYS A 6 -6.24 -10.77 -5.98
N LEU A 7 -5.52 -10.47 -4.89
CA LEU A 7 -5.25 -9.08 -4.53
C LEU A 7 -4.32 -8.47 -5.60
N THR A 8 -4.65 -7.27 -6.06
CA THR A 8 -3.85 -6.51 -7.03
C THR A 8 -3.62 -5.10 -6.52
N ILE A 9 -2.38 -4.63 -6.61
CA ILE A 9 -1.97 -3.25 -6.40
C ILE A 9 -1.62 -2.70 -7.78
N ALA A 10 -2.38 -1.73 -8.27
CA ALA A 10 -2.19 -1.15 -9.59
C ALA A 10 -1.94 0.36 -9.49
N SER A 11 -1.02 0.88 -10.29
CA SER A 11 -0.84 2.31 -10.45
C SER A 11 -2.02 2.93 -11.19
N LYS A 12 -2.47 4.09 -10.74
CA LYS A 12 -3.44 4.92 -11.47
C LYS A 12 -2.79 5.86 -12.46
N ASP A 13 -1.49 6.04 -12.35
CA ASP A 13 -0.70 6.96 -13.17
C ASP A 13 -0.02 6.24 -14.34
N ASP A 14 0.14 4.91 -14.26
CA ASP A 14 0.69 4.05 -15.30
C ASP A 14 -0.07 2.72 -15.34
N VAL A 15 -0.80 2.49 -16.40
CA VAL A 15 -1.66 1.30 -16.58
C VAL A 15 -0.87 0.00 -16.69
N ASN A 16 0.40 0.06 -17.05
CA ASN A 16 1.27 -1.10 -17.18
C ASN A 16 1.91 -1.50 -15.87
N LEU A 17 1.88 -0.62 -14.86
CA LEU A 17 2.52 -0.83 -13.59
C LEU A 17 1.54 -1.37 -12.56
N GLN A 18 1.54 -2.69 -12.40
CA GLN A 18 0.69 -3.40 -11.46
C GLN A 18 1.38 -4.63 -10.88
N VAL A 19 1.01 -5.00 -9.68
CA VAL A 19 1.46 -6.21 -8.98
C VAL A 19 0.25 -6.99 -8.52
N THR A 20 0.16 -8.25 -8.97
CA THR A 20 -0.86 -9.20 -8.54
C THR A 20 -0.23 -10.18 -7.55
N ALA A 21 -0.87 -10.39 -6.41
CA ALA A 21 -0.41 -11.30 -5.39
C ALA A 21 -0.34 -12.74 -5.95
N GLN A 22 0.81 -13.36 -5.88
CA GLN A 22 0.98 -14.78 -6.23
C GLN A 22 0.18 -15.64 -5.25
N TYR A 23 0.32 -15.35 -3.95
CA TYR A 23 -0.51 -15.86 -2.87
C TYR A 23 -1.27 -14.71 -2.25
N ASN A 24 -2.58 -14.84 -2.06
CA ASN A 24 -3.33 -13.83 -1.33
C ASN A 24 -2.78 -13.68 0.08
N PRO A 25 -2.68 -12.45 0.59
CA PRO A 25 -2.25 -12.23 1.96
C PRO A 25 -3.17 -12.97 2.94
N ARG A 26 -2.59 -13.48 4.03
CA ARG A 26 -3.35 -14.18 5.07
C ARG A 26 -4.17 -13.22 5.91
N GLU A 27 -3.68 -11.99 6.04
CA GLU A 27 -4.30 -10.93 6.83
C GLU A 27 -4.10 -9.57 6.16
N LEU A 28 -5.02 -8.67 6.41
CA LEU A 28 -4.95 -7.26 6.08
C LEU A 28 -5.13 -6.49 7.38
N LEU A 29 -4.13 -5.72 7.77
CA LEU A 29 -4.24 -4.83 8.92
C LEU A 29 -4.70 -3.46 8.45
N VAL A 30 -5.94 -3.12 8.76
CA VAL A 30 -6.51 -1.80 8.49
C VAL A 30 -6.52 -1.01 9.79
N SER A 31 -5.97 0.20 9.77
CA SER A 31 -5.90 1.07 10.94
C SER A 31 -6.32 2.47 10.57
N GLN A 32 -7.10 3.08 11.46
CA GLN A 32 -7.49 4.47 11.37
C GLN A 32 -7.31 5.13 12.72
N THR A 33 -6.63 6.27 12.76
CA THR A 33 -6.41 7.05 13.97
C THR A 33 -7.36 8.22 14.00
N ILE A 34 -8.03 8.40 15.13
CA ILE A 34 -8.89 9.54 15.42
C ILE A 34 -8.21 10.34 16.51
N ASP A 35 -7.93 11.61 16.25
CA ASP A 35 -7.29 12.49 17.22
C ASP A 35 -8.36 13.14 18.12
N TRP A 36 -8.20 12.99 19.43
CA TRP A 36 -8.99 13.62 20.46
C TRP A 36 -8.08 14.49 21.31
N HIS A 37 -8.50 15.72 21.56
CA HIS A 37 -7.80 16.64 22.45
C HIS A 37 -8.49 16.68 23.80
N GLU A 38 -7.72 16.47 24.86
CA GLU A 38 -8.20 16.55 26.23
C GLU A 38 -7.99 17.97 26.76
N HIS A 39 -9.05 18.62 27.23
CA HIS A 39 -9.01 19.90 27.90
C HIS A 39 -9.36 19.71 29.37
N GLN A 40 -8.45 20.13 30.27
CA GLN A 40 -8.78 20.24 31.68
C GLN A 40 -9.63 21.45 31.91
N ILE A 41 -10.88 21.25 32.30
CA ILE A 41 -11.76 22.35 32.73
C ILE A 41 -11.44 22.67 34.19
N LEU A 42 -10.63 23.72 34.39
CA LEU A 42 -10.36 24.26 35.72
C LEU A 42 -11.61 24.97 36.24
N LYS A 43 -12.68 24.25 36.59
CA LYS A 43 -13.79 24.78 37.38
C LYS A 43 -13.44 24.65 38.86
N LYS A 44 -13.59 25.75 39.59
CA LYS A 44 -13.15 25.95 40.98
C LYS A 44 -13.83 25.01 42.01
N ASP A 45 -14.87 24.28 41.61
CA ASP A 45 -15.73 23.52 42.52
C ASP A 45 -16.02 22.06 42.08
N VAL A 46 -15.44 21.56 40.96
CA VAL A 46 -15.60 20.18 40.52
C VAL A 46 -14.23 19.67 40.15
N ALA A 47 -13.74 18.71 40.93
CA ALA A 47 -12.47 18.03 40.67
C ALA A 47 -12.62 17.14 39.46
N ASP A 48 -11.67 17.24 38.52
CA ASP A 48 -11.35 16.25 37.47
C ASP A 48 -12.42 16.02 36.37
N GLU A 49 -13.07 17.05 35.88
CA GLU A 49 -13.86 16.94 34.64
C GLU A 49 -12.91 17.15 33.44
N VAL A 50 -12.67 16.07 32.67
CA VAL A 50 -11.91 16.11 31.41
C VAL A 50 -12.91 16.26 30.27
N ASP A 51 -12.84 17.35 29.53
CA ASP A 51 -13.60 17.51 28.28
C ASP A 51 -12.76 17.02 27.10
N VAL A 52 -13.40 16.31 26.18
CA VAL A 52 -12.74 15.69 25.04
C VAL A 52 -13.26 16.31 23.75
N GLU A 53 -12.42 17.00 23.03
CA GLU A 53 -12.74 17.65 21.76
C GLU A 53 -12.20 16.83 20.58
N PHE A 54 -13.04 16.68 19.53
CA PHE A 54 -12.64 16.01 18.31
C PHE A 54 -11.60 16.81 17.53
N GLY A 55 -10.37 16.29 17.45
CA GLY A 55 -9.23 16.93 16.75
C GLY A 55 -9.12 16.61 15.26
N GLY A 56 -9.76 15.53 14.80
CA GLY A 56 -9.75 15.13 13.41
C GLY A 56 -9.55 13.63 13.18
N MET A 57 -9.58 13.23 11.92
CA MET A 57 -9.30 11.85 11.48
C MET A 57 -8.04 11.83 10.61
N LYS A 58 -7.12 10.91 10.90
CA LYS A 58 -6.00 10.60 10.01
C LYS A 58 -6.46 9.71 8.86
N PRO A 59 -5.79 9.76 7.71
CA PRO A 59 -6.06 8.81 6.63
C PRO A 59 -5.93 7.36 7.11
N GLU A 60 -6.80 6.51 6.60
CA GLU A 60 -6.74 5.07 6.81
C GLU A 60 -5.41 4.50 6.28
N THR A 61 -4.84 3.57 7.00
CA THR A 61 -3.64 2.83 6.60
C THR A 61 -3.97 1.35 6.45
N LEU A 62 -3.39 0.72 5.44
CA LEU A 62 -3.49 -0.70 5.18
C LEU A 62 -2.10 -1.30 5.14
N GLN A 63 -1.86 -2.34 5.93
CA GLN A 63 -0.63 -3.11 5.90
C GLN A 63 -0.91 -4.54 5.47
N LEU A 64 -0.08 -5.07 4.57
CA LEU A 64 -0.18 -6.43 4.06
C LEU A 64 1.20 -7.00 3.74
N GLU A 65 1.27 -8.33 3.71
CA GLU A 65 2.47 -9.06 3.31
C GLU A 65 2.21 -9.85 2.02
N LEU A 66 3.08 -9.67 1.04
CA LEU A 66 3.07 -10.39 -0.23
C LEU A 66 4.25 -11.37 -0.28
N LEU A 67 3.97 -12.63 -0.60
CA LEU A 67 4.98 -13.63 -0.83
C LEU A 67 5.12 -13.88 -2.33
N PHE A 68 6.35 -13.82 -2.81
CA PHE A 68 6.73 -14.16 -4.18
C PHE A 68 7.68 -15.35 -4.17
N ASP A 69 7.32 -16.40 -4.90
CA ASP A 69 8.05 -17.66 -4.95
C ASP A 69 8.33 -18.07 -6.40
N GLY A 70 9.59 -18.07 -6.78
CA GLY A 70 10.04 -18.47 -8.10
C GLY A 70 10.02 -19.98 -8.34
N PHE A 71 9.85 -20.80 -7.28
CA PHE A 71 9.82 -22.27 -7.41
C PHE A 71 8.46 -22.80 -7.90
N GLU A 72 7.37 -22.04 -7.74
CA GLU A 72 6.02 -22.56 -7.97
C GLU A 72 5.62 -22.70 -9.45
N ASN A 73 6.35 -22.08 -10.35
CA ASN A 73 6.09 -22.26 -11.77
C ASN A 73 6.58 -23.63 -12.27
N GLN A 74 5.75 -24.68 -12.05
CA GLN A 74 5.81 -26.00 -12.69
C GLN A 74 6.87 -26.99 -12.22
N GLY A 75 7.38 -26.92 -11.01
CA GLY A 75 8.33 -27.96 -10.52
C GLY A 75 9.61 -28.10 -11.37
N ARG A 76 9.85 -27.18 -12.26
CA ARG A 76 11.04 -27.02 -13.07
C ARG A 76 11.63 -25.66 -12.76
N LEU A 77 12.80 -25.67 -12.16
CA LEU A 77 13.70 -24.52 -12.15
C LEU A 77 14.05 -24.17 -13.61
N THR A 78 13.16 -23.50 -14.31
CA THR A 78 13.57 -22.79 -15.50
C THR A 78 14.24 -21.52 -15.01
N ARG A 79 15.56 -21.54 -15.05
CA ARG A 79 16.48 -20.47 -14.62
C ARG A 79 16.05 -19.07 -15.07
N ASP A 80 15.25 -18.97 -16.11
CA ASP A 80 14.98 -17.70 -16.78
C ASP A 80 13.62 -17.06 -16.44
N VAL A 81 12.66 -17.77 -15.84
CA VAL A 81 11.30 -17.22 -15.62
C VAL A 81 11.00 -17.00 -14.14
N GLY A 82 11.44 -17.90 -13.26
CA GLY A 82 11.07 -17.85 -11.84
C GLY A 82 11.74 -16.70 -11.08
N SER A 83 13.04 -16.54 -11.21
CA SER A 83 13.80 -15.51 -10.51
C SER A 83 13.53 -14.11 -11.06
N PHE A 84 13.36 -13.98 -12.37
CA PHE A 84 12.93 -12.73 -12.99
C PHE A 84 11.55 -12.30 -12.49
N ALA A 85 10.63 -13.23 -12.30
CA ALA A 85 9.29 -12.91 -11.80
C ALA A 85 9.32 -12.31 -10.39
N VAL A 86 10.12 -12.85 -9.46
CA VAL A 86 10.24 -12.35 -8.08
C VAL A 86 10.80 -10.93 -8.08
N MET A 87 11.93 -10.71 -8.76
CA MET A 87 12.57 -9.39 -8.79
C MET A 87 11.72 -8.36 -9.52
N ASN A 88 11.02 -8.74 -10.60
CA ASN A 88 10.13 -7.84 -11.33
C ASN A 88 8.97 -7.35 -10.45
N GLN A 89 8.37 -8.23 -9.65
CA GLN A 89 7.29 -7.85 -8.73
C GLN A 89 7.80 -6.90 -7.63
N VAL A 90 8.97 -7.21 -7.06
CA VAL A 90 9.62 -6.34 -6.07
C VAL A 90 9.96 -4.98 -6.68
N GLN A 91 10.50 -4.96 -7.89
CA GLN A 91 10.88 -3.73 -8.59
C GLN A 91 9.66 -2.89 -8.93
N ALA A 92 8.56 -3.50 -9.40
CA ALA A 92 7.32 -2.80 -9.69
C ALA A 92 6.73 -2.10 -8.44
N LEU A 93 6.76 -2.76 -7.26
CA LEU A 93 6.36 -2.13 -6.01
C LEU A 93 7.26 -0.94 -5.64
N LYS A 94 8.58 -1.10 -5.78
CA LYS A 94 9.53 -0.02 -5.52
C LYS A 94 9.35 1.15 -6.48
N GLU A 95 9.06 0.88 -7.75
CA GLU A 95 8.78 1.89 -8.75
C GLU A 95 7.51 2.67 -8.41
N MET A 96 6.43 1.99 -8.03
CA MET A 96 5.20 2.66 -7.57
C MET A 96 5.44 3.56 -6.35
N ALA A 97 6.38 3.21 -5.48
CA ALA A 97 6.75 4.00 -4.29
C ALA A 97 7.76 5.12 -4.58
N SER A 98 8.41 5.09 -5.75
CA SER A 98 9.42 6.08 -6.11
C SER A 98 8.80 7.36 -6.69
N VAL A 99 9.56 8.47 -6.62
CA VAL A 99 9.13 9.74 -7.22
C VAL A 99 9.18 9.64 -8.74
N ARG A 100 8.04 9.85 -9.40
CA ARG A 100 7.87 9.69 -10.85
C ARG A 100 8.74 10.63 -11.70
N PHE A 101 8.78 11.90 -11.34
CA PHE A 101 9.50 12.95 -12.08
C PHE A 101 10.32 13.79 -11.10
N PRO A 102 11.48 13.29 -10.61
CA PRO A 102 12.24 13.96 -9.54
C PRO A 102 12.75 15.36 -9.92
N GLY A 103 12.93 15.64 -11.22
CA GLY A 103 13.35 16.94 -11.72
C GLY A 103 12.22 17.91 -12.09
N ASP A 104 10.96 17.48 -11.96
CA ASP A 104 9.82 18.35 -12.33
C ASP A 104 9.59 19.43 -11.27
N ARG A 105 9.23 20.62 -11.71
CA ARG A 105 8.91 21.75 -10.82
C ARG A 105 7.51 21.67 -10.27
N ASP A 106 6.62 20.93 -10.93
CA ASP A 106 5.24 20.72 -10.50
C ASP A 106 5.18 19.68 -9.38
N PRO A 107 4.76 20.03 -8.14
CA PRO A 107 4.65 19.12 -7.02
C PRO A 107 3.68 17.96 -7.29
N ASP A 108 2.64 18.19 -8.10
CA ASP A 108 1.64 17.16 -8.44
C ASP A 108 2.20 16.09 -9.38
N ARG A 109 3.27 16.40 -10.09
CA ARG A 109 4.02 15.46 -10.92
C ARG A 109 5.21 14.85 -10.19
N ARG A 110 5.83 15.59 -9.26
CA ARG A 110 6.97 15.16 -8.45
C ARG A 110 6.49 14.43 -7.19
N ARG A 111 5.84 13.29 -7.36
CA ARG A 111 5.31 12.44 -6.30
C ARG A 111 5.38 10.96 -6.69
N PRO A 112 5.27 10.03 -5.73
CA PRO A 112 5.02 8.62 -6.00
C PRO A 112 3.69 8.40 -6.74
N HIS A 113 3.50 7.20 -7.25
CA HIS A 113 2.27 6.82 -7.92
C HIS A 113 1.09 6.81 -6.94
N TYR A 114 -0.07 7.29 -7.39
CA TYR A 114 -1.33 6.90 -6.78
C TYR A 114 -1.64 5.47 -7.18
N CYS A 115 -2.04 4.68 -6.20
CA CYS A 115 -2.33 3.27 -6.38
C CYS A 115 -3.79 2.96 -6.06
N LEU A 116 -4.26 1.86 -6.63
CA LEU A 116 -5.54 1.25 -6.30
C LEU A 116 -5.30 -0.19 -5.86
N VAL A 117 -5.74 -0.52 -4.65
CA VAL A 117 -5.76 -1.90 -4.16
C VAL A 117 -7.12 -2.48 -4.40
N VAL A 118 -7.18 -3.62 -5.06
CA VAL A 118 -8.40 -4.35 -5.37
C VAL A 118 -8.23 -5.81 -4.97
N TRP A 119 -9.22 -6.37 -4.29
CA TRP A 119 -9.28 -7.79 -3.99
C TRP A 119 -10.68 -8.32 -4.16
N GLY A 120 -10.88 -9.24 -5.10
CA GLY A 120 -12.17 -9.82 -5.43
C GLY A 120 -12.95 -9.03 -6.49
N ASP A 121 -14.13 -9.53 -6.82
CA ASP A 121 -15.03 -8.92 -7.78
C ASP A 121 -15.78 -7.75 -7.17
N LYS A 122 -16.03 -6.74 -8.00
CA LYS A 122 -16.87 -5.59 -7.63
C LYS A 122 -18.26 -6.06 -7.22
N GLY A 123 -18.62 -5.89 -5.96
CA GLY A 123 -19.96 -6.17 -5.43
C GLY A 123 -20.09 -7.43 -4.59
N THR A 124 -19.06 -8.25 -4.44
CA THR A 124 -18.99 -9.31 -3.42
C THR A 124 -18.52 -8.76 -2.07
N LEU A 125 -18.75 -9.52 -0.99
CA LEU A 125 -18.38 -9.20 0.41
C LEU A 125 -16.84 -9.09 0.62
N GLY A 126 -16.14 -8.49 -0.33
CA GLY A 126 -14.70 -8.31 -0.31
C GLY A 126 -14.26 -7.00 0.34
N VAL A 127 -12.96 -6.83 0.51
CA VAL A 127 -12.37 -5.58 0.97
C VAL A 127 -12.69 -4.49 -0.05
N PRO A 128 -13.24 -3.33 0.36
CA PRO A 128 -13.52 -2.23 -0.56
C PRO A 128 -12.23 -1.78 -1.29
N PRO A 129 -12.31 -1.40 -2.56
CA PRO A 129 -11.15 -0.87 -3.28
C PRO A 129 -10.58 0.35 -2.56
N LEU A 130 -9.28 0.29 -2.20
CA LEU A 130 -8.60 1.38 -1.52
C LEU A 130 -7.76 2.19 -2.51
N ARG A 131 -8.06 3.49 -2.61
CA ARG A 131 -7.18 4.46 -3.28
C ARG A 131 -6.13 4.91 -2.29
N CYS A 132 -4.86 4.74 -2.64
CA CYS A 132 -3.77 4.93 -1.69
C CYS A 132 -2.47 5.37 -2.37
N VAL A 133 -1.49 5.66 -1.55
CA VAL A 133 -0.07 5.73 -1.90
C VAL A 133 0.68 4.68 -1.10
N ILE A 134 1.82 4.23 -1.62
CA ILE A 134 2.71 3.37 -0.87
C ILE A 134 3.51 4.25 0.09
N GLU A 135 3.35 4.03 1.39
CA GLU A 135 4.04 4.77 2.45
C GLU A 135 5.34 4.07 2.87
N SER A 136 5.34 2.74 2.83
CA SER A 136 6.51 1.94 3.19
C SER A 136 6.58 0.62 2.45
N ILE A 137 7.81 0.16 2.18
CA ILE A 137 8.09 -1.16 1.62
C ILE A 137 9.27 -1.74 2.41
N ALA A 138 9.07 -2.94 2.96
CA ALA A 138 10.13 -3.74 3.53
C ALA A 138 10.24 -5.07 2.76
N VAL A 139 11.42 -5.34 2.20
CA VAL A 139 11.67 -6.55 1.42
C VAL A 139 12.59 -7.48 2.19
N LYS A 140 12.17 -8.72 2.36
CA LYS A 140 12.97 -9.79 2.94
C LYS A 140 13.21 -10.84 1.86
N TYR A 141 14.46 -11.01 1.46
CA TYR A 141 14.87 -12.06 0.54
C TYR A 141 15.10 -13.36 1.34
N LEU A 142 14.40 -14.44 0.96
CA LEU A 142 14.30 -15.66 1.77
C LEU A 142 15.07 -16.84 1.17
N ALA A 143 15.24 -16.88 -0.14
CA ALA A 143 15.97 -17.95 -0.82
C ALA A 143 16.75 -17.40 -2.01
N PHE A 144 17.91 -17.99 -2.25
CA PHE A 144 18.83 -17.65 -3.32
C PHE A 144 19.28 -18.90 -4.05
N ALA A 145 19.56 -18.77 -5.34
CA ALA A 145 20.29 -19.76 -6.10
C ALA A 145 21.79 -19.63 -5.85
N ASP A 146 22.56 -20.62 -6.32
CA ASP A 146 24.01 -20.65 -6.14
C ASP A 146 24.74 -19.45 -6.79
N ASP A 147 24.12 -18.85 -7.81
CA ASP A 147 24.62 -17.65 -8.49
C ASP A 147 24.18 -16.34 -7.83
N GLY A 148 23.50 -16.40 -6.68
CA GLY A 148 22.98 -15.23 -5.95
C GLY A 148 21.64 -14.72 -6.44
N THR A 149 21.01 -15.38 -7.42
CA THR A 149 19.68 -15.02 -7.92
C THR A 149 18.62 -15.23 -6.83
N VAL A 150 17.75 -14.21 -6.62
CA VAL A 150 16.66 -14.30 -5.63
C VAL A 150 15.57 -15.23 -6.12
N LEU A 151 15.31 -16.28 -5.36
CA LEU A 151 14.28 -17.27 -5.66
C LEU A 151 12.99 -17.06 -4.87
N ARG A 152 13.07 -16.44 -3.69
CA ARG A 152 11.89 -16.16 -2.86
C ARG A 152 12.06 -14.85 -2.12
N ALA A 153 11.00 -14.06 -2.08
CA ALA A 153 10.95 -12.81 -1.31
C ALA A 153 9.60 -12.63 -0.63
N SER A 154 9.63 -12.11 0.59
CA SER A 154 8.47 -11.57 1.29
C SER A 154 8.56 -10.06 1.28
N VAL A 155 7.46 -9.39 0.94
CA VAL A 155 7.38 -7.93 0.87
C VAL A 155 6.24 -7.46 1.74
N THR A 156 6.59 -6.72 2.79
CA THR A 156 5.61 -5.99 3.61
C THR A 156 5.38 -4.63 2.98
N VAL A 157 4.12 -4.32 2.66
CA VAL A 157 3.71 -3.06 2.04
C VAL A 157 2.80 -2.32 2.99
N GLY A 158 3.19 -1.11 3.36
CA GLY A 158 2.36 -0.14 4.08
C GLY A 158 1.76 0.85 3.08
N LEU A 159 0.45 0.96 3.10
CA LEU A 159 -0.35 1.79 2.21
C LEU A 159 -1.10 2.82 3.04
N LYS A 160 -1.29 4.01 2.49
CA LYS A 160 -2.03 5.09 3.12
C LYS A 160 -3.09 5.62 2.18
N ALA A 161 -4.33 5.68 2.67
CA ALA A 161 -5.43 6.22 1.89
C ALA A 161 -5.11 7.62 1.39
N ALA A 162 -5.26 7.83 0.08
CA ALA A 162 -5.01 9.09 -0.59
C ALA A 162 -6.03 9.29 -1.70
N ASP A 163 -6.89 10.31 -1.55
CA ASP A 163 -7.81 10.70 -2.61
C ASP A 163 -7.23 11.93 -3.33
N PRO A 164 -6.90 11.80 -4.64
CA PRO A 164 -6.38 12.93 -5.42
C PRO A 164 -7.34 14.13 -5.45
N VAL A 165 -8.65 13.89 -5.36
CA VAL A 165 -9.67 14.95 -5.33
C VAL A 165 -9.61 15.79 -4.04
N ALA A 166 -9.26 15.18 -2.92
CA ALA A 166 -9.12 15.89 -1.64
C ALA A 166 -7.91 16.82 -1.63
N ILE A 167 -6.82 16.44 -2.31
CA ILE A 167 -5.59 17.26 -2.42
C ILE A 167 -5.84 18.48 -3.30
N ALA A 168 -6.50 18.33 -4.44
CA ALA A 168 -6.85 19.43 -5.34
C ALA A 168 -7.73 20.49 -4.65
N ARG A 169 -8.66 20.08 -3.77
CA ARG A 169 -9.51 21.01 -3.00
C ARG A 169 -8.74 21.82 -1.94
N ARG A 170 -7.64 21.27 -1.41
CA ARG A 170 -6.80 21.97 -0.42
C ARG A 170 -5.98 23.11 -1.07
N THR A 171 -5.50 22.90 -2.28
CA THR A 171 -4.70 23.90 -3.02
C THR A 171 -5.52 25.12 -3.44
N VAL A 172 -6.84 24.97 -3.67
CA VAL A 172 -7.74 26.07 -4.04
C VAL A 172 -8.18 26.92 -2.85
N ARG A 173 -8.13 26.42 -1.61
CA ARG A 173 -8.52 27.16 -0.40
C ARG A 173 -7.43 28.01 0.23
N SER A 174 -6.19 27.93 -0.25
CA SER A 174 -5.04 28.69 0.26
C SER A 174 -4.62 29.86 -0.65
N ARG A 175 -5.56 30.45 -1.41
CA ARG A 175 -5.39 31.72 -2.13
C ARG A 175 -6.38 32.75 -1.67
#